data_d37daf6e7fc6f9a6c403fa4ddcb6ded8
#
_entry.id   d37daf6e7fc6f9a6c403fa4ddcb6ded8
#
_cell.length_a   1.000
_cell.length_b   1.000
_cell.length_c   1.000
_cell.angle_alpha   90.00
_cell.angle_beta   90.00
_cell.angle_gamma   90.00
#
_symmetry.space_group_name_H-M   'P 1'
#
loop_
_entity.id
_entity.type
_entity.pdbx_description
1 polymer ?
#
loop_
_entity_poly.entity_id
_entity_poly.type
_entity_poly.pdbx_seq_one_letter_code
_entity_poly.pdbx_strand_id
1 'polypeptide(L)'
;YHYTMRVAKKLNSKLLTANAWHSRSDAISSIAVLIGILGARQGYLWMDTVAAMFVALIIAKIGWELCADSLTELVDTAVPKHRREQLESCILNIDGIRGITDLRSRSSGGKIILELRLLVNSYISVSEGHQLGELVNKSLISQFGDISEVLIHIDPAQHETTLDESQLPERTQLIESLKACWENLIDKDSIASIDLHYLGGAIEVDLVLDVDNLSETTARDLESAIEAEPHITKLRIFNKLHESKHGQNTL
;
A
#
# COMPACT_ATOMS: atom_id res chain seq x y z
N TYR A 1 4.53 -24.88 31.37
CA TYR A 1 3.41 -24.05 30.91
C TYR A 1 3.51 -22.60 31.46
N HIS A 2 3.43 -22.41 32.79
CA HIS A 2 3.35 -21.06 33.38
C HIS A 2 4.54 -20.14 33.04
N TYR A 3 5.75 -20.68 33.01
CA TYR A 3 6.94 -19.94 32.65
C TYR A 3 6.91 -19.54 31.17
N THR A 4 6.68 -20.51 30.28
CA THR A 4 6.62 -20.29 28.84
C THR A 4 5.52 -19.29 28.47
N MET A 5 4.35 -19.39 29.12
CA MET A 5 3.24 -18.46 28.91
C MET A 5 3.56 -17.00 29.35
N ARG A 6 4.33 -16.82 30.46
CA ARG A 6 4.77 -15.48 30.89
C ARG A 6 5.73 -14.86 29.87
N VAL A 7 6.66 -15.65 29.35
CA VAL A 7 7.62 -15.20 28.33
C VAL A 7 6.89 -14.90 27.03
N ALA A 8 5.96 -15.77 26.61
CA ALA A 8 5.13 -15.58 25.42
C ALA A 8 4.37 -14.25 25.44
N LYS A 9 3.75 -13.92 26.57
CA LYS A 9 3.03 -12.64 26.75
C LYS A 9 3.97 -11.43 26.73
N LYS A 10 5.17 -11.53 27.32
CA LYS A 10 6.15 -10.44 27.29
C LYS A 10 6.69 -10.15 25.89
N LEU A 11 6.90 -11.20 25.10
CA LEU A 11 7.43 -11.10 23.74
C LEU A 11 6.34 -10.97 22.67
N ASN A 12 5.07 -11.00 23.07
CA ASN A 12 3.89 -11.02 22.17
C ASN A 12 4.02 -12.09 21.08
N SER A 13 4.60 -13.26 21.43
CA SER A 13 4.92 -14.33 20.48
C SER A 13 3.81 -15.37 20.44
N LYS A 14 3.12 -15.46 19.30
CA LYS A 14 2.10 -16.49 19.03
C LYS A 14 2.70 -17.90 19.10
N LEU A 15 3.94 -18.08 18.60
CA LEU A 15 4.63 -19.37 18.62
C LEU A 15 4.88 -19.89 20.05
N LEU A 16 5.38 -19.01 20.94
CA LEU A 16 5.60 -19.37 22.34
C LEU A 16 4.28 -19.64 23.08
N THR A 17 3.23 -18.92 22.73
CA THR A 17 1.87 -19.16 23.26
C THR A 17 1.37 -20.54 22.85
N ALA A 18 1.48 -20.88 21.56
CA ALA A 18 1.09 -22.20 21.04
C ALA A 18 1.89 -23.34 21.72
N ASN A 19 3.22 -23.17 21.89
CA ASN A 19 4.06 -24.15 22.58
C ASN A 19 3.68 -24.33 24.06
N ALA A 20 3.31 -23.25 24.75
CA ALA A 20 2.81 -23.33 26.12
C ALA A 20 1.48 -24.11 26.21
N TRP A 21 0.54 -23.86 25.30
CA TRP A 21 -0.72 -24.61 25.23
C TRP A 21 -0.49 -26.07 24.91
N HIS A 22 0.40 -26.40 23.98
CA HIS A 22 0.78 -27.78 23.65
C HIS A 22 1.29 -28.52 24.91
N SER A 23 2.27 -27.95 25.61
CA SER A 23 2.79 -28.52 26.86
C SER A 23 1.71 -28.75 27.95
N ARG A 24 0.71 -27.87 28.02
CA ARG A 24 -0.43 -28.05 28.94
C ARG A 24 -1.32 -29.24 28.51
N SER A 25 -1.59 -29.34 27.22
CA SER A 25 -2.40 -30.43 26.67
C SER A 25 -1.75 -31.79 26.86
N ASP A 26 -0.43 -31.88 26.68
CA ASP A 26 0.34 -33.09 26.93
C ASP A 26 0.26 -33.52 28.39
N ALA A 27 0.34 -32.59 29.33
CA ALA A 27 0.21 -32.88 30.75
C ALA A 27 -1.20 -33.43 31.09
N ILE A 28 -2.26 -32.82 30.53
CA ILE A 28 -3.64 -33.28 30.72
C ILE A 28 -3.84 -34.65 30.12
N SER A 29 -3.34 -34.88 28.92
CA SER A 29 -3.43 -36.19 28.23
C SER A 29 -2.71 -37.29 29.05
N SER A 30 -1.51 -36.98 29.56
CA SER A 30 -0.75 -37.92 30.39
C SER A 30 -1.50 -38.30 31.66
N ILE A 31 -2.15 -37.34 32.32
CA ILE A 31 -2.97 -37.58 33.54
C ILE A 31 -4.20 -38.46 33.16
N ALA A 32 -4.87 -38.15 32.05
CA ALA A 32 -6.02 -38.95 31.60
C ALA A 32 -5.63 -40.41 31.30
N VAL A 33 -4.53 -40.63 30.62
CA VAL A 33 -3.99 -41.97 30.34
C VAL A 33 -3.62 -42.71 31.65
N LEU A 34 -2.98 -42.01 32.59
CA LEU A 34 -2.63 -42.60 33.89
C LEU A 34 -3.89 -43.07 34.66
N ILE A 35 -4.96 -42.26 34.67
CA ILE A 35 -6.25 -42.62 35.28
C ILE A 35 -6.86 -43.83 34.56
N GLY A 36 -6.83 -43.85 33.23
CA GLY A 36 -7.33 -44.99 32.43
C GLY A 36 -6.62 -46.29 32.78
N ILE A 37 -5.27 -46.31 32.83
CA ILE A 37 -4.47 -47.46 33.17
C ILE A 37 -4.72 -47.95 34.61
N LEU A 38 -4.78 -47.02 35.58
CA LEU A 38 -5.04 -47.36 36.98
C LEU A 38 -6.44 -47.97 37.17
N GLY A 39 -7.44 -47.45 36.46
CA GLY A 39 -8.78 -48.02 36.48
C GLY A 39 -8.86 -49.42 35.84
N ALA A 40 -8.19 -49.62 34.71
CA ALA A 40 -8.10 -50.89 34.03
C ALA A 40 -7.44 -51.98 34.92
N ARG A 41 -6.39 -51.62 35.66
CA ARG A 41 -5.73 -52.50 36.63
C ARG A 41 -6.64 -52.90 37.81
N GLN A 42 -7.62 -52.09 38.14
CA GLN A 42 -8.62 -52.37 39.19
C GLN A 42 -9.81 -53.21 38.65
N GLY A 43 -9.79 -53.64 37.41
CA GLY A 43 -10.84 -54.44 36.76
C GLY A 43 -11.84 -53.67 35.91
N TYR A 44 -11.73 -52.33 35.83
CA TYR A 44 -12.60 -51.48 35.02
C TYR A 44 -11.99 -51.27 33.60
N LEU A 45 -11.94 -52.32 32.78
CA LEU A 45 -11.30 -52.31 31.45
C LEU A 45 -11.81 -51.22 30.51
N TRP A 46 -13.07 -50.78 30.67
CA TRP A 46 -13.64 -49.71 29.86
C TRP A 46 -13.03 -48.35 30.12
N MET A 47 -12.37 -48.14 31.28
CA MET A 47 -11.76 -46.82 31.63
C MET A 47 -10.61 -46.47 30.72
N ASP A 48 -9.81 -47.44 30.27
CA ASP A 48 -8.73 -47.20 29.28
C ASP A 48 -9.27 -46.74 27.95
N THR A 49 -10.34 -47.36 27.47
CA THR A 49 -11.01 -46.98 26.20
C THR A 49 -11.59 -45.56 26.28
N VAL A 50 -12.22 -45.20 27.39
CA VAL A 50 -12.77 -43.87 27.60
C VAL A 50 -11.66 -42.80 27.71
N ALA A 51 -10.57 -43.12 28.40
CA ALA A 51 -9.41 -42.22 28.47
C ALA A 51 -8.78 -42.01 27.08
N ALA A 52 -8.61 -43.05 26.29
CA ALA A 52 -8.11 -42.98 24.91
C ALA A 52 -9.02 -42.11 24.03
N MET A 53 -10.34 -42.30 24.12
CA MET A 53 -11.31 -41.50 23.35
C MET A 53 -11.26 -40.01 23.77
N PHE A 54 -11.13 -39.73 25.07
CA PHE A 54 -10.99 -38.35 25.57
C PHE A 54 -9.71 -37.67 25.05
N VAL A 55 -8.58 -38.36 25.06
CA VAL A 55 -7.31 -37.87 24.53
C VAL A 55 -7.42 -37.63 23.01
N ALA A 56 -8.05 -38.55 22.27
CA ALA A 56 -8.27 -38.41 20.84
C ALA A 56 -9.09 -37.13 20.50
N LEU A 57 -10.14 -36.85 21.28
CA LEU A 57 -10.96 -35.65 21.11
C LEU A 57 -10.17 -34.35 21.41
N ILE A 58 -9.31 -34.38 22.44
CA ILE A 58 -8.44 -33.22 22.74
C ILE A 58 -7.48 -32.96 21.57
N ILE A 59 -6.83 -34.02 21.05
CA ILE A 59 -5.89 -33.88 19.94
C ILE A 59 -6.61 -33.38 18.68
N ALA A 60 -7.79 -33.94 18.39
CA ALA A 60 -8.59 -33.52 17.24
C ALA A 60 -8.99 -32.03 17.33
N LYS A 61 -9.39 -31.56 18.52
CA LYS A 61 -9.72 -30.18 18.77
C LYS A 61 -8.51 -29.25 18.56
N ILE A 62 -7.34 -29.60 19.12
CA ILE A 62 -6.10 -28.82 18.97
C ILE A 62 -5.69 -28.75 17.50
N GLY A 63 -5.74 -29.91 16.80
CA GLY A 63 -5.43 -29.96 15.37
C GLY A 63 -6.34 -29.07 14.54
N TRP A 64 -7.64 -29.07 14.85
CA TRP A 64 -8.61 -28.19 14.20
C TRP A 64 -8.31 -26.70 14.45
N GLU A 65 -8.06 -26.30 15.70
CA GLU A 65 -7.72 -24.92 16.05
C GLU A 65 -6.44 -24.45 15.33
N LEU A 66 -5.39 -25.29 15.30
CA LEU A 66 -4.16 -24.98 14.57
C LEU A 66 -4.39 -24.81 13.06
N CYS A 67 -5.16 -25.72 12.46
CA CYS A 67 -5.49 -25.63 11.04
C CYS A 67 -6.32 -24.38 10.73
N ALA A 68 -7.32 -24.07 11.55
CA ALA A 68 -8.16 -22.89 11.38
C ALA A 68 -7.36 -21.58 11.51
N ASP A 69 -6.48 -21.50 12.50
CA ASP A 69 -5.61 -20.33 12.70
C ASP A 69 -4.62 -20.16 11.54
N SER A 70 -4.02 -21.27 11.08
CA SER A 70 -3.09 -21.24 9.95
C SER A 70 -3.79 -20.85 8.64
N LEU A 71 -5.00 -21.35 8.39
CA LEU A 71 -5.80 -20.96 7.24
C LEU A 71 -6.17 -19.47 7.30
N THR A 72 -6.53 -18.96 8.48
CA THR A 72 -6.85 -17.55 8.68
C THR A 72 -5.63 -16.64 8.45
N GLU A 73 -4.42 -17.12 8.75
CA GLU A 73 -3.18 -16.39 8.50
C GLU A 73 -2.77 -16.42 7.02
N LEU A 74 -3.11 -17.48 6.28
CA LEU A 74 -2.84 -17.63 4.84
C LEU A 74 -3.87 -16.89 3.96
N VAL A 75 -5.09 -16.75 4.42
CA VAL A 75 -6.12 -15.95 3.74
C VAL A 75 -5.95 -14.52 4.23
N ASP A 76 -5.72 -13.57 3.29
CA ASP A 76 -5.61 -12.13 3.58
C ASP A 76 -6.77 -11.66 4.46
N THR A 77 -6.57 -11.76 5.78
CA THR A 77 -7.58 -11.35 6.75
C THR A 77 -7.55 -9.83 6.84
N ALA A 78 -8.54 -9.21 6.23
CA ALA A 78 -8.75 -7.77 6.35
C ALA A 78 -8.81 -7.37 7.83
N VAL A 79 -8.19 -6.26 8.19
CA VAL A 79 -8.35 -5.68 9.53
C VAL A 79 -9.83 -5.47 9.85
N PRO A 80 -10.25 -5.61 11.12
CA PRO A 80 -11.62 -5.35 11.54
C PRO A 80 -12.11 -3.98 11.07
N LYS A 81 -13.39 -3.86 10.69
CA LYS A 81 -13.97 -2.64 10.12
C LYS A 81 -13.65 -1.38 10.96
N HIS A 82 -13.81 -1.45 12.27
CA HIS A 82 -13.46 -0.34 13.18
C HIS A 82 -11.99 0.09 13.06
N ARG A 83 -11.09 -0.87 12.90
CA ARG A 83 -9.65 -0.60 12.75
C ARG A 83 -9.35 0.07 11.42
N ARG A 84 -10.01 -0.38 10.36
CA ARG A 84 -9.94 0.22 9.03
C ARG A 84 -10.38 1.69 9.06
N GLU A 85 -11.49 2.01 9.72
CA GLU A 85 -11.99 3.38 9.87
C GLU A 85 -10.98 4.29 10.60
N GLN A 86 -10.29 3.78 11.62
CA GLN A 86 -9.23 4.52 12.32
C GLN A 86 -8.03 4.80 11.40
N LEU A 87 -7.61 3.82 10.60
CA LEU A 87 -6.51 3.98 9.65
C LEU A 87 -6.86 5.00 8.57
N GLU A 88 -8.05 4.88 7.97
CA GLU A 88 -8.56 5.80 6.96
C GLU A 88 -8.65 7.24 7.50
N SER A 89 -9.17 7.42 8.71
CA SER A 89 -9.24 8.74 9.35
C SER A 89 -7.86 9.34 9.60
N CYS A 90 -6.90 8.54 10.04
CA CYS A 90 -5.51 8.98 10.24
C CYS A 90 -4.88 9.46 8.93
N ILE A 91 -5.09 8.73 7.84
CA ILE A 91 -4.52 9.03 6.52
C ILE A 91 -5.16 10.30 5.94
N LEU A 92 -6.50 10.39 5.97
CA LEU A 92 -7.24 11.50 5.38
C LEU A 92 -7.04 12.83 6.12
N ASN A 93 -6.51 12.80 7.35
CA ASN A 93 -6.12 14.01 8.08
C ASN A 93 -4.77 14.61 7.65
N ILE A 94 -4.06 13.96 6.72
CA ILE A 94 -2.78 14.47 6.20
C ILE A 94 -3.08 15.36 5.00
N ASP A 95 -2.63 16.62 5.07
CA ASP A 95 -2.80 17.58 3.98
C ASP A 95 -2.13 17.06 2.70
N GLY A 96 -2.81 17.23 1.57
CA GLY A 96 -2.36 16.74 0.26
C GLY A 96 -2.95 15.40 -0.15
N ILE A 97 -3.48 14.60 0.79
CA ILE A 97 -4.20 13.37 0.48
C ILE A 97 -5.65 13.71 0.08
N ARG A 98 -6.05 13.28 -1.10
CA ARG A 98 -7.40 13.48 -1.65
C ARG A 98 -8.35 12.34 -1.37
N GLY A 99 -7.82 11.13 -1.22
CA GLY A 99 -8.61 9.93 -0.96
C GLY A 99 -7.76 8.68 -0.83
N ILE A 100 -8.44 7.58 -0.55
CA ILE A 100 -7.88 6.23 -0.48
C ILE A 100 -8.70 5.38 -1.45
N THR A 101 -8.05 4.82 -2.48
CA THR A 101 -8.72 3.96 -3.45
C THR A 101 -8.76 2.52 -2.98
N ASP A 102 -7.67 2.05 -2.36
CA ASP A 102 -7.57 0.69 -1.85
C ASP A 102 -6.79 0.68 -0.52
N LEU A 103 -7.24 -0.17 0.40
CA LEU A 103 -6.58 -0.42 1.66
C LEU A 103 -6.65 -1.92 1.92
N ARG A 104 -5.53 -2.60 1.77
CA ARG A 104 -5.36 -4.02 2.08
C ARG A 104 -4.48 -4.20 3.28
N SER A 105 -4.71 -5.27 3.99
CA SER A 105 -3.91 -5.62 5.16
C SER A 105 -3.68 -7.12 5.21
N ARG A 106 -2.51 -7.51 5.64
CA ARG A 106 -2.19 -8.92 5.93
C ARG A 106 -1.48 -9.04 7.27
N SER A 107 -1.73 -10.13 7.96
CA SER A 107 -1.04 -10.44 9.21
C SER A 107 0.21 -11.27 8.91
N SER A 108 1.35 -10.88 9.45
CA SER A 108 2.59 -11.63 9.35
C SER A 108 3.30 -11.65 10.71
N GLY A 109 3.46 -12.82 11.31
CA GLY A 109 4.14 -12.98 12.60
C GLY A 109 3.53 -12.18 13.75
N GLY A 110 2.23 -11.89 13.72
CA GLY A 110 1.51 -11.10 14.73
C GLY A 110 1.62 -9.59 14.55
N LYS A 111 2.21 -9.14 13.44
CA LYS A 111 2.22 -7.74 13.01
C LYS A 111 1.38 -7.57 11.75
N ILE A 112 0.98 -6.34 11.48
CA ILE A 112 0.17 -5.98 10.33
C ILE A 112 1.08 -5.34 9.27
N ILE A 113 0.94 -5.81 8.04
CA ILE A 113 1.49 -5.18 6.83
C ILE A 113 0.32 -4.55 6.11
N LEU A 114 0.45 -3.28 5.76
CA LEU A 114 -0.57 -2.52 5.03
C LEU A 114 -0.11 -2.26 3.60
N GLU A 115 -1.04 -2.35 2.66
CA GLU A 115 -0.90 -1.89 1.29
C GLU A 115 -1.96 -0.84 1.02
N LEU A 116 -1.54 0.35 0.61
CA LEU A 116 -2.39 1.53 0.45
C LEU A 116 -2.26 2.07 -0.96
N ARG A 117 -3.40 2.47 -1.55
CA ARG A 117 -3.45 3.31 -2.75
C ARG A 117 -4.02 4.66 -2.40
N LEU A 118 -3.19 5.70 -2.50
CA LEU A 118 -3.53 7.07 -2.11
C LEU A 118 -3.75 7.93 -3.35
N LEU A 119 -4.84 8.69 -3.34
CA LEU A 119 -5.10 9.69 -4.36
C LEU A 119 -4.52 11.03 -3.92
N VAL A 120 -3.73 11.63 -4.80
CA VAL A 120 -3.12 12.96 -4.61
C VAL A 120 -3.47 13.88 -5.77
N ASN A 121 -3.18 15.17 -5.65
CA ASN A 121 -3.35 16.09 -6.76
C ASN A 121 -2.49 15.65 -7.97
N SER A 122 -3.10 15.59 -9.14
CA SER A 122 -2.49 15.08 -10.38
C SER A 122 -1.30 15.90 -10.88
N TYR A 123 -1.12 17.14 -10.38
CA TYR A 123 -0.07 18.07 -10.82
C TYR A 123 1.05 18.27 -9.80
N ILE A 124 1.11 17.46 -8.75
CA ILE A 124 2.26 17.49 -7.84
C ILE A 124 3.47 16.80 -8.47
N SER A 125 4.65 17.17 -8.02
CA SER A 125 5.87 16.49 -8.45
C SER A 125 5.97 15.07 -7.85
N VAL A 126 6.75 14.20 -8.50
CA VAL A 126 7.04 12.86 -7.96
C VAL A 126 7.68 12.95 -6.57
N SER A 127 8.55 13.95 -6.35
CA SER A 127 9.19 14.15 -5.04
C SER A 127 8.20 14.59 -3.96
N GLU A 128 7.19 15.38 -4.29
CA GLU A 128 6.12 15.78 -3.38
C GLU A 128 5.22 14.57 -3.06
N GLY A 129 4.84 13.78 -4.07
CA GLY A 129 4.10 12.55 -3.87
C GLY A 129 4.86 11.55 -2.97
N HIS A 130 6.16 11.37 -3.20
CA HIS A 130 7.00 10.55 -2.32
C HIS A 130 6.99 11.07 -0.88
N GLN A 131 7.14 12.37 -0.68
CA GLN A 131 7.11 12.98 0.66
C GLN A 131 5.77 12.76 1.37
N LEU A 132 4.64 12.84 0.65
CA LEU A 132 3.32 12.51 1.20
C LEU A 132 3.25 11.05 1.64
N GLY A 133 3.78 10.13 0.84
CA GLY A 133 3.89 8.71 1.21
C GLY A 133 4.69 8.50 2.49
N GLU A 134 5.85 9.15 2.62
CA GLU A 134 6.67 9.07 3.84
C GLU A 134 5.96 9.64 5.08
N LEU A 135 5.19 10.72 4.94
CA LEU A 135 4.38 11.27 6.03
C LEU A 135 3.30 10.28 6.49
N VAL A 136 2.59 9.64 5.54
CA VAL A 136 1.59 8.60 5.84
C VAL A 136 2.24 7.42 6.54
N ASN A 137 3.35 6.90 6.01
CA ASN A 137 4.10 5.79 6.59
C ASN A 137 4.50 6.08 8.04
N LYS A 138 5.14 7.22 8.28
CA LYS A 138 5.56 7.66 9.61
C LYS A 138 4.39 7.84 10.57
N SER A 139 3.30 8.41 10.11
CA SER A 139 2.09 8.62 10.92
C SER A 139 1.48 7.28 11.35
N LEU A 140 1.31 6.34 10.43
CA LEU A 140 0.74 5.04 10.71
C LEU A 140 1.61 4.20 11.65
N ILE A 141 2.92 4.10 11.41
CA ILE A 141 3.82 3.34 12.28
C ILE A 141 3.90 3.94 13.68
N SER A 142 3.88 5.27 13.79
CA SER A 142 3.97 5.93 15.11
C SER A 142 2.69 5.82 15.94
N GLN A 143 1.52 5.84 15.31
CA GLN A 143 0.23 5.77 16.01
C GLN A 143 -0.23 4.34 16.26
N PHE A 144 0.18 3.39 15.43
CA PHE A 144 -0.29 2.01 15.46
C PHE A 144 0.90 1.05 15.62
N GLY A 145 1.25 0.72 16.86
CA GLY A 145 2.45 -0.08 17.21
C GLY A 145 2.41 -1.54 16.73
N ASP A 146 1.29 -2.01 16.21
CA ASP A 146 1.09 -3.32 15.60
C ASP A 146 1.39 -3.36 14.09
N ILE A 147 1.56 -2.19 13.44
CA ILE A 147 1.95 -2.08 12.04
C ILE A 147 3.48 -2.18 11.95
N SER A 148 3.97 -3.08 11.09
CA SER A 148 5.41 -3.27 10.84
C SER A 148 5.89 -2.67 9.54
N GLU A 149 5.01 -2.61 8.54
CA GLU A 149 5.36 -2.18 7.19
C GLU A 149 4.12 -1.57 6.52
N VAL A 150 4.33 -0.52 5.75
CA VAL A 150 3.28 0.11 4.94
C VAL A 150 3.82 0.29 3.52
N LEU A 151 3.23 -0.43 2.57
CA LEU A 151 3.49 -0.25 1.15
C LEU A 151 2.51 0.79 0.61
N ILE A 152 3.02 1.88 0.05
CA ILE A 152 2.20 2.99 -0.41
C ILE A 152 2.37 3.16 -1.92
N HIS A 153 1.24 3.09 -2.62
CA HIS A 153 1.11 3.45 -4.02
C HIS A 153 0.44 4.82 -4.11
N ILE A 154 1.00 5.71 -4.91
CA ILE A 154 0.49 7.07 -5.09
C ILE A 154 -0.11 7.17 -6.48
N ASP A 155 -1.41 7.44 -6.52
CA ASP A 155 -2.16 7.59 -7.76
C ASP A 155 -2.59 9.06 -7.92
N PRO A 156 -2.56 9.62 -9.14
CA PRO A 156 -3.14 10.92 -9.42
C PRO A 156 -4.67 10.86 -9.23
N ALA A 157 -5.25 11.92 -8.66
CA ALA A 157 -6.71 12.04 -8.58
C ALA A 157 -7.25 12.14 -10.01
N GLN A 158 -7.92 11.09 -10.46
CA GLN A 158 -8.40 10.97 -11.84
C GLN A 158 -9.56 11.93 -12.13
N HIS A 159 -9.49 12.55 -13.28
CA HIS A 159 -10.72 12.91 -13.99
C HIS A 159 -11.28 11.62 -14.62
N GLU A 160 -12.61 11.43 -14.50
CA GLU A 160 -13.32 10.27 -15.06
C GLU A 160 -13.18 10.23 -16.61
N THR A 161 -12.10 9.63 -17.08
CA THR A 161 -11.92 9.35 -18.51
C THR A 161 -11.90 7.84 -18.70
N THR A 162 -12.69 7.36 -19.64
CA THR A 162 -12.90 5.95 -19.95
C THR A 162 -11.95 5.41 -21.02
N LEU A 163 -10.86 6.14 -21.31
CA LEU A 163 -9.90 5.74 -22.34
C LEU A 163 -8.88 4.75 -21.77
N ASP A 164 -8.48 3.79 -22.59
CA ASP A 164 -7.50 2.77 -22.23
C ASP A 164 -6.11 3.37 -22.17
N GLU A 165 -5.54 3.47 -20.95
CA GLU A 165 -4.20 4.01 -20.70
C GLU A 165 -3.09 3.22 -21.41
N SER A 166 -3.33 1.96 -21.77
CA SER A 166 -2.34 1.11 -22.46
C SER A 166 -2.02 1.55 -23.90
N GLN A 167 -2.85 2.42 -24.49
CA GLN A 167 -2.69 2.92 -25.86
C GLN A 167 -2.02 4.29 -25.95
N LEU A 168 -1.68 4.89 -24.81
CA LEU A 168 -1.02 6.20 -24.80
C LEU A 168 0.43 6.09 -25.32
N PRO A 169 0.89 7.07 -26.12
CA PRO A 169 2.26 7.08 -26.61
C PRO A 169 3.28 7.25 -25.48
N GLU A 170 4.43 6.62 -25.66
CA GLU A 170 5.55 6.83 -24.75
C GLU A 170 6.09 8.27 -24.83
N ARG A 171 6.65 8.75 -23.71
CA ARG A 171 7.21 10.10 -23.59
C ARG A 171 8.11 10.49 -24.77
N THR A 172 9.03 9.61 -25.16
CA THR A 172 10.01 9.92 -26.22
C THR A 172 9.33 10.16 -27.57
N GLN A 173 8.41 9.29 -27.96
CA GLN A 173 7.66 9.40 -29.21
C GLN A 173 6.80 10.67 -29.23
N LEU A 174 6.12 10.96 -28.13
CA LEU A 174 5.26 12.14 -28.04
C LEU A 174 6.06 13.45 -28.09
N ILE A 175 7.21 13.52 -27.40
CA ILE A 175 8.07 14.70 -27.44
C ILE A 175 8.65 14.94 -28.84
N GLU A 176 9.03 13.87 -29.56
CA GLU A 176 9.50 14.00 -30.95
C GLU A 176 8.39 14.51 -31.88
N SER A 177 7.17 13.99 -31.75
CA SER A 177 6.00 14.48 -32.48
C SER A 177 5.70 15.96 -32.18
N LEU A 178 5.63 16.32 -30.90
CA LEU A 178 5.40 17.72 -30.49
C LEU A 178 6.45 18.68 -31.03
N LYS A 179 7.74 18.32 -30.94
CA LYS A 179 8.83 19.13 -31.47
C LYS A 179 8.75 19.28 -32.99
N ALA A 180 8.30 18.24 -33.71
CA ALA A 180 8.08 18.32 -35.16
C ALA A 180 6.90 19.24 -35.50
N CYS A 181 5.80 19.18 -34.74
CA CYS A 181 4.64 20.09 -34.92
C CYS A 181 5.03 21.56 -34.73
N TRP A 182 5.93 21.84 -33.81
CA TRP A 182 6.35 23.23 -33.47
C TRP A 182 7.58 23.72 -34.20
N GLU A 183 8.24 22.92 -35.06
CA GLU A 183 9.54 23.24 -35.69
C GLU A 183 9.54 24.56 -36.47
N ASN A 184 8.40 24.91 -37.09
CA ASN A 184 8.25 26.15 -37.86
C ASN A 184 7.67 27.33 -37.07
N LEU A 185 7.27 27.10 -35.81
CA LEU A 185 6.60 28.11 -34.99
C LEU A 185 7.50 28.73 -33.93
N ILE A 186 8.40 27.90 -33.38
CA ILE A 186 9.35 28.34 -32.33
C ILE A 186 10.73 27.70 -32.55
N ASP A 187 11.75 28.35 -32.05
CA ASP A 187 13.10 27.80 -32.03
C ASP A 187 13.16 26.66 -30.98
N LYS A 188 13.80 25.54 -31.35
CA LYS A 188 13.99 24.40 -30.45
C LYS A 188 14.76 24.77 -29.17
N ASP A 189 15.67 25.75 -29.27
CA ASP A 189 16.45 26.22 -28.13
C ASP A 189 15.64 27.11 -27.17
N SER A 190 14.47 27.58 -27.59
CA SER A 190 13.55 28.33 -26.74
C SER A 190 12.66 27.44 -25.86
N ILE A 191 12.67 26.12 -26.05
CA ILE A 191 11.93 25.19 -25.21
C ILE A 191 12.75 24.87 -23.94
N ALA A 192 12.33 25.41 -22.80
CA ALA A 192 13.00 25.17 -21.53
C ALA A 192 12.63 23.77 -20.96
N SER A 193 11.34 23.40 -20.96
CA SER A 193 10.88 22.06 -20.57
C SER A 193 9.55 21.68 -21.22
N ILE A 194 9.29 20.39 -21.31
CA ILE A 194 7.99 19.82 -21.66
C ILE A 194 7.64 18.80 -20.57
N ASP A 195 6.60 19.09 -19.81
CA ASP A 195 6.10 18.19 -18.77
C ASP A 195 4.79 17.55 -19.24
N LEU A 196 4.71 16.24 -19.10
CA LEU A 196 3.58 15.43 -19.57
C LEU A 196 2.83 14.85 -18.37
N HIS A 197 1.52 15.08 -18.34
CA HIS A 197 0.62 14.55 -17.33
C HIS A 197 -0.29 13.51 -17.98
N TYR A 198 -0.06 12.24 -17.67
CA TYR A 198 -0.88 11.11 -18.11
C TYR A 198 -2.05 10.94 -17.15
N LEU A 199 -3.23 11.37 -17.54
CA LEU A 199 -4.39 11.49 -16.67
C LEU A 199 -5.61 10.81 -17.31
N GLY A 200 -6.06 9.68 -16.74
CA GLY A 200 -7.31 9.02 -17.12
C GLY A 200 -7.43 8.67 -18.61
N GLY A 201 -6.35 8.20 -19.23
CA GLY A 201 -6.33 7.83 -20.65
C GLY A 201 -6.13 8.99 -21.62
N ALA A 202 -5.76 10.18 -21.12
CA ALA A 202 -5.42 11.36 -21.91
C ALA A 202 -4.09 11.95 -21.44
N ILE A 203 -3.54 12.87 -22.21
CA ILE A 203 -2.29 13.55 -21.90
C ILE A 203 -2.54 15.06 -21.88
N GLU A 204 -2.14 15.71 -20.78
CA GLU A 204 -2.01 17.15 -20.73
C GLU A 204 -0.53 17.53 -20.81
N VAL A 205 -0.22 18.59 -21.52
CA VAL A 205 1.14 19.05 -21.80
C VAL A 205 1.36 20.42 -21.19
N ASP A 206 2.43 20.55 -20.40
CA ASP A 206 2.94 21.82 -19.93
C ASP A 206 4.21 22.17 -20.72
N LEU A 207 4.13 23.19 -21.55
CA LEU A 207 5.23 23.72 -22.34
C LEU A 207 5.79 24.96 -21.66
N VAL A 208 7.04 24.90 -21.23
CA VAL A 208 7.76 26.04 -20.67
C VAL A 208 8.72 26.59 -21.72
N LEU A 209 8.53 27.84 -22.09
CA LEU A 209 9.37 28.55 -23.06
C LEU A 209 10.29 29.52 -22.34
N ASP A 210 11.51 29.67 -22.86
CA ASP A 210 12.49 30.70 -22.46
C ASP A 210 12.57 31.75 -23.55
N VAL A 211 11.62 32.66 -23.57
CA VAL A 211 11.50 33.70 -24.58
C VAL A 211 11.23 35.07 -23.92
N ASP A 212 11.74 36.15 -24.49
CA ASP A 212 11.53 37.50 -23.91
C ASP A 212 10.06 37.90 -23.93
N ASN A 213 9.34 37.58 -25.01
CA ASN A 213 7.92 37.90 -25.18
C ASN A 213 7.20 36.77 -25.93
N LEU A 214 6.21 36.14 -25.29
CA LEU A 214 5.31 35.22 -25.96
C LEU A 214 4.07 35.99 -26.44
N SER A 215 3.86 36.05 -27.77
CA SER A 215 2.66 36.67 -28.32
C SER A 215 1.44 35.74 -28.20
N GLU A 216 0.23 36.32 -28.04
CA GLU A 216 -1.02 35.51 -28.04
C GLU A 216 -1.22 34.75 -29.37
N THR A 217 -0.73 35.29 -30.48
CA THR A 217 -0.81 34.65 -31.80
C THR A 217 0.07 33.40 -31.81
N THR A 218 1.31 33.49 -31.36
CA THR A 218 2.21 32.33 -31.27
C THR A 218 1.63 31.23 -30.33
N ALA A 219 1.04 31.64 -29.21
CA ALA A 219 0.41 30.66 -28.30
C ALA A 219 -0.74 29.90 -28.97
N ARG A 220 -1.62 30.60 -29.73
CA ARG A 220 -2.71 29.97 -30.48
C ARG A 220 -2.19 29.06 -31.62
N ASP A 221 -1.15 29.48 -32.30
CA ASP A 221 -0.56 28.68 -33.37
C ASP A 221 0.03 27.37 -32.82
N LEU A 222 0.67 27.42 -31.63
CA LEU A 222 1.18 26.24 -30.93
C LEU A 222 0.04 25.29 -30.47
N GLU A 223 -1.07 25.82 -29.97
CA GLU A 223 -2.26 25.02 -29.64
C GLU A 223 -2.84 24.35 -30.88
N SER A 224 -3.03 25.12 -31.98
CA SER A 224 -3.62 24.58 -33.20
C SER A 224 -2.72 23.52 -33.87
N ALA A 225 -1.39 23.62 -33.73
CA ALA A 225 -0.46 22.67 -34.29
C ALA A 225 -0.57 21.26 -33.68
N ILE A 226 -1.10 21.13 -32.46
CA ILE A 226 -1.26 19.85 -31.76
C ILE A 226 -2.69 19.29 -31.81
N GLU A 227 -3.65 19.99 -32.43
CA GLU A 227 -5.03 19.49 -32.57
C GLU A 227 -5.12 18.14 -33.28
N ALA A 228 -4.14 17.80 -34.10
CA ALA A 228 -4.05 16.52 -34.79
C ALA A 228 -3.57 15.35 -33.90
N GLU A 229 -3.04 15.64 -32.70
CA GLU A 229 -2.55 14.62 -31.77
C GLU A 229 -3.71 14.07 -30.92
N PRO A 230 -4.17 12.83 -31.19
CA PRO A 230 -5.47 12.33 -30.66
C PRO A 230 -5.49 12.12 -29.15
N HIS A 231 -4.32 12.05 -28.51
CA HIS A 231 -4.20 11.76 -27.09
C HIS A 231 -4.03 13.00 -26.23
N ILE A 232 -3.80 14.19 -26.83
CA ILE A 232 -3.60 15.42 -26.09
C ILE A 232 -4.95 16.13 -25.92
N THR A 233 -5.30 16.37 -24.69
CA THR A 233 -6.55 17.08 -24.33
C THR A 233 -6.33 18.51 -23.91
N LYS A 234 -5.11 18.87 -23.51
CA LYS A 234 -4.82 20.21 -23.04
C LYS A 234 -3.35 20.58 -23.23
N LEU A 235 -3.10 21.82 -23.68
CA LEU A 235 -1.79 22.45 -23.67
C LEU A 235 -1.84 23.66 -22.72
N ARG A 236 -0.89 23.75 -21.81
CA ARG A 236 -0.62 24.95 -21.02
C ARG A 236 0.74 25.47 -21.42
N ILE A 237 0.84 26.76 -21.70
CA ILE A 237 2.07 27.39 -22.13
C ILE A 237 2.51 28.37 -21.04
N PHE A 238 3.72 28.19 -20.58
CA PHE A 238 4.34 29.03 -19.54
C PHE A 238 5.58 29.72 -20.14
N ASN A 239 5.82 30.95 -19.70
CA ASN A 239 7.07 31.65 -20.02
C ASN A 239 7.99 31.65 -18.79
N LYS A 240 9.24 31.31 -18.96
CA LYS A 240 10.25 31.28 -17.90
C LYS A 240 10.68 32.72 -17.56
N LEU A 241 10.09 33.32 -16.53
CA LEU A 241 10.46 34.59 -15.96
C LEU A 241 11.53 34.40 -14.88
N HIS A 242 12.81 34.38 -15.20
CA HIS A 242 13.98 34.36 -14.28
C HIS A 242 13.94 33.33 -13.12
N GLU A 243 14.88 32.39 -13.12
CA GLU A 243 15.25 31.66 -11.90
C GLU A 243 15.88 32.63 -10.90
N SER A 244 15.20 32.92 -9.80
CA SER A 244 15.83 33.52 -8.63
C SER A 244 16.82 32.48 -8.07
N LYS A 245 18.12 32.70 -8.23
CA LYS A 245 19.17 31.95 -7.52
C LYS A 245 19.03 32.20 -6.02
N HIS A 246 18.17 31.47 -5.34
CA HIS A 246 18.13 31.42 -3.89
C HIS A 246 19.02 30.30 -3.40
N GLY A 247 20.21 30.71 -2.91
CA GLY A 247 20.95 30.00 -1.89
C GLY A 247 21.78 28.80 -2.33
N GLN A 248 22.89 29.03 -3.02
CA GLN A 248 24.13 28.34 -2.62
C GLN A 248 24.60 28.97 -1.31
N ASN A 249 24.13 28.50 -0.18
CA ASN A 249 24.82 28.65 1.09
C ASN A 249 25.24 27.25 1.56
N THR A 250 26.50 26.96 1.27
CA THR A 250 27.46 26.18 2.04
C THR A 250 26.99 25.76 3.44
N LEU A 251 26.91 24.47 3.69
CA LEU A 251 27.47 23.84 4.90
C LEU A 251 28.20 22.56 4.52
#